data_9da3e894eb73879d43c089dfdd2c404d
#
_entry.id   9da3e894eb73879d43c089dfdd2c404d
#
_cell.length_a   1.000
_cell.length_b   1.000
_cell.length_c   1.000
_cell.angle_alpha   90.00
_cell.angle_beta   90.00
_cell.angle_gamma   90.00
#
_symmetry.space_group_name_H-M   'P 1'
#
loop_
_entity.id
_entity.type
_entity.pdbx_description
1 polymer ?
#
loop_
_entity_poly.entity_id
_entity_poly.type
_entity_poly.pdbx_seq_one_letter_code
_entity_poly.pdbx_strand_id
1 'polypeptide(L)'
;MELLQLTYFCNAAETENFSKTAKTFCVPTSNISQSIHRLEGELGTLLFDRTPNRITLNEQGKLFYTNVKYALMLIHEAKTTLSGDDKVAGEIKILVETNRRIVTKTIENFQNNYADVLFYINHSADHTLDKYDLIISDRILDQKNFRKHLLVVDNILLAMKKDNPLVNKSEITVKDLENEKFITMSNKSGIYNLTNEICNDEGFVPNIVIQSDDPDYIRKYIEMGLGISFVPSLSWKGTFSENVVCRQLVNIKRYSFVYLNTQKYISKSTYAFLDMLLEIASEYTQTEDQTPM
;
A
#
# COMPACT_ATOMS: atom_id res chain seq x y z
N MET A 1 -13.59 -10.14 32.52
CA MET A 1 -12.58 -9.98 31.45
C MET A 1 -11.60 -8.87 31.86
N GLU A 2 -10.32 -9.22 32.06
CA GLU A 2 -9.27 -8.31 32.55
C GLU A 2 -8.25 -8.00 31.45
N LEU A 3 -7.64 -6.82 31.49
CA LEU A 3 -6.61 -6.40 30.50
C LEU A 3 -5.44 -7.37 30.40
N LEU A 4 -4.97 -7.89 31.53
CA LEU A 4 -3.88 -8.87 31.56
C LEU A 4 -4.28 -10.19 30.89
N GLN A 5 -5.51 -10.63 31.09
CA GLN A 5 -6.07 -11.80 30.45
C GLN A 5 -6.12 -11.66 28.93
N LEU A 6 -6.55 -10.48 28.44
CA LEU A 6 -6.55 -10.14 27.00
C LEU A 6 -5.13 -10.08 26.44
N THR A 7 -4.17 -9.55 27.20
CA THR A 7 -2.75 -9.50 26.81
C THR A 7 -2.16 -10.91 26.68
N TYR A 8 -2.46 -11.81 27.64
CA TYR A 8 -2.07 -13.22 27.54
C TYR A 8 -2.68 -13.90 26.32
N PHE A 9 -3.95 -13.64 26.05
CA PHE A 9 -4.64 -14.18 24.89
C PHE A 9 -3.97 -13.73 23.59
N CYS A 10 -3.69 -12.44 23.41
CA CYS A 10 -3.04 -11.94 22.20
C CYS A 10 -1.66 -12.58 21.96
N ASN A 11 -0.83 -12.70 22.99
CA ASN A 11 0.47 -13.34 22.83
C ASN A 11 0.34 -14.85 22.57
N ALA A 12 -0.64 -15.52 23.19
CA ALA A 12 -0.92 -16.93 22.93
C ALA A 12 -1.43 -17.15 21.48
N ALA A 13 -2.22 -16.22 20.94
CA ALA A 13 -2.69 -16.23 19.57
C ALA A 13 -1.53 -16.08 18.55
N GLU A 14 -0.57 -15.20 18.84
CA GLU A 14 0.61 -14.97 17.99
C GLU A 14 1.61 -16.13 18.01
N THR A 15 1.76 -16.76 19.15
CA THR A 15 2.77 -17.83 19.34
C THR A 15 2.22 -19.22 19.11
N GLU A 16 0.91 -19.40 19.15
CA GLU A 16 0.20 -20.68 19.19
C GLU A 16 0.85 -21.68 20.19
N ASN A 17 1.35 -21.11 21.33
CA ASN A 17 2.11 -21.89 22.32
C ASN A 17 2.02 -21.27 23.73
N PHE A 18 1.25 -21.90 24.63
CA PHE A 18 1.08 -21.42 26.00
C PHE A 18 2.38 -21.41 26.81
N SER A 19 3.29 -22.36 26.58
CA SER A 19 4.58 -22.39 27.29
C SER A 19 5.49 -21.24 26.84
N LYS A 20 5.47 -20.86 25.56
CA LYS A 20 6.20 -19.71 25.05
C LYS A 20 5.62 -18.42 25.61
N THR A 21 4.29 -18.28 25.60
CA THR A 21 3.60 -17.16 26.23
C THR A 21 3.95 -17.05 27.72
N ALA A 22 3.91 -18.14 28.46
CA ALA A 22 4.26 -18.15 29.87
C ALA A 22 5.70 -17.66 30.14
N LYS A 23 6.65 -18.06 29.31
CA LYS A 23 8.04 -17.54 29.37
C LYS A 23 8.11 -16.04 29.12
N THR A 24 7.38 -15.53 28.14
CA THR A 24 7.34 -14.08 27.80
C THR A 24 6.88 -13.25 29.00
N PHE A 25 5.88 -13.76 29.77
CA PHE A 25 5.32 -13.03 30.91
C PHE A 25 5.91 -13.47 32.29
N CYS A 26 6.91 -14.34 32.26
CA CYS A 26 7.55 -14.86 33.49
C CYS A 26 6.53 -15.48 34.50
N VAL A 27 5.55 -16.23 33.99
CA VAL A 27 4.53 -16.90 34.80
C VAL A 27 4.48 -18.40 34.50
N PRO A 28 3.92 -19.24 35.41
CA PRO A 28 3.70 -20.66 35.13
C PRO A 28 2.76 -20.87 33.94
N THR A 29 2.99 -21.90 33.10
CA THR A 29 2.14 -22.25 31.97
C THR A 29 0.69 -22.50 32.38
N SER A 30 0.47 -23.04 33.56
CA SER A 30 -0.86 -23.24 34.15
C SER A 30 -1.66 -21.94 34.27
N ASN A 31 -1.00 -20.83 34.60
CA ASN A 31 -1.65 -19.53 34.74
C ASN A 31 -2.17 -19.02 33.39
N ILE A 32 -1.37 -19.20 32.34
CA ILE A 32 -1.82 -18.85 30.97
C ILE A 32 -3.01 -19.71 30.57
N SER A 33 -2.90 -21.04 30.72
CA SER A 33 -3.98 -21.97 30.37
C SER A 33 -5.28 -21.67 31.14
N GLN A 34 -5.21 -21.41 32.44
CA GLN A 34 -6.37 -21.06 33.27
C GLN A 34 -6.96 -19.68 32.83
N SER A 35 -6.10 -18.72 32.54
CA SER A 35 -6.52 -17.39 32.07
C SER A 35 -7.30 -17.47 30.76
N ILE A 36 -6.78 -18.23 29.78
CA ILE A 36 -7.47 -18.47 28.53
C ILE A 36 -8.77 -19.25 28.75
N HIS A 37 -8.77 -20.27 29.55
CA HIS A 37 -9.99 -21.04 29.83
C HIS A 37 -11.09 -20.19 30.49
N ARG A 38 -10.73 -19.29 31.42
CA ARG A 38 -11.69 -18.33 32.01
C ARG A 38 -12.24 -17.37 30.93
N LEU A 39 -11.38 -16.87 30.04
CA LEU A 39 -11.78 -16.00 28.93
C LEU A 39 -12.77 -16.70 28.01
N GLU A 40 -12.47 -17.93 27.60
CA GLU A 40 -13.36 -18.76 26.78
C GLU A 40 -14.70 -19.02 27.48
N GLY A 41 -14.65 -19.26 28.80
CA GLY A 41 -15.86 -19.43 29.61
C GLY A 41 -16.73 -18.18 29.70
N GLU A 42 -16.14 -16.99 29.84
CA GLU A 42 -16.85 -15.71 29.85
C GLU A 42 -17.46 -15.38 28.47
N LEU A 43 -16.78 -15.78 27.38
CA LEU A 43 -17.25 -15.55 26.01
C LEU A 43 -18.25 -16.61 25.53
N GLY A 44 -18.34 -17.74 26.24
CA GLY A 44 -19.21 -18.86 25.86
C GLY A 44 -18.75 -19.60 24.61
N THR A 45 -17.50 -19.41 24.19
CA THR A 45 -16.94 -20.03 22.98
C THR A 45 -15.44 -20.31 23.15
N LEU A 46 -14.94 -21.36 22.47
CA LEU A 46 -13.53 -21.66 22.43
C LEU A 46 -12.84 -20.75 21.41
N LEU A 47 -11.64 -20.31 21.73
CA LEU A 47 -10.79 -19.46 20.87
C LEU A 47 -9.63 -20.25 20.25
N PHE A 48 -9.29 -21.40 20.85
CA PHE A 48 -8.22 -22.28 20.38
C PHE A 48 -8.73 -23.69 20.16
N ASP A 49 -8.27 -24.30 19.06
CA ASP A 49 -8.33 -25.74 18.87
C ASP A 49 -7.14 -26.38 19.58
N ARG A 50 -7.40 -27.40 20.41
CA ARG A 50 -6.39 -28.06 21.25
C ARG A 50 -6.23 -29.51 20.84
N THR A 51 -5.01 -29.89 20.48
CA THR A 51 -4.58 -31.27 20.33
C THR A 51 -3.53 -31.60 21.38
N PRO A 52 -3.20 -32.86 21.64
CA PRO A 52 -2.24 -33.23 22.70
C PRO A 52 -0.89 -32.51 22.63
N ASN A 53 -0.45 -32.12 21.45
CA ASN A 53 0.88 -31.51 21.22
C ASN A 53 0.83 -30.10 20.59
N ARG A 54 -0.37 -29.57 20.31
CA ARG A 54 -0.49 -28.30 19.60
C ARG A 54 -1.77 -27.56 19.98
N ILE A 55 -1.65 -26.25 20.07
CA ILE A 55 -2.78 -25.31 20.08
C ILE A 55 -2.74 -24.49 18.81
N THR A 56 -3.89 -24.23 18.22
CA THR A 56 -4.04 -23.35 17.04
C THR A 56 -5.22 -22.42 17.27
N LEU A 57 -5.10 -21.20 16.78
CA LEU A 57 -6.17 -20.21 16.86
C LEU A 57 -7.30 -20.62 15.90
N ASN A 58 -8.52 -20.81 16.39
CA ASN A 58 -9.67 -21.12 15.55
C ASN A 58 -10.29 -19.85 14.93
N GLU A 59 -11.32 -19.98 14.12
CA GLU A 59 -11.94 -18.83 13.41
C GLU A 59 -12.53 -17.79 14.39
N GLN A 60 -13.16 -18.23 15.48
CA GLN A 60 -13.65 -17.31 16.53
C GLN A 60 -12.50 -16.61 17.23
N GLY A 61 -11.42 -17.34 17.49
CA GLY A 61 -10.19 -16.80 18.07
C GLY A 61 -9.54 -15.75 17.14
N LYS A 62 -9.48 -15.97 15.85
CA LYS A 62 -8.95 -15.00 14.87
C LYS A 62 -9.75 -13.71 14.88
N LEU A 63 -11.08 -13.82 14.84
CA LEU A 63 -11.98 -12.66 14.90
C LEU A 63 -11.78 -11.89 16.22
N PHE A 64 -11.77 -12.59 17.34
CA PHE A 64 -11.59 -12.00 18.65
C PHE A 64 -10.18 -11.39 18.83
N TYR A 65 -9.14 -12.06 18.33
CA TYR A 65 -7.75 -11.55 18.35
C TYR A 65 -7.62 -10.20 17.64
N THR A 66 -8.19 -10.06 16.45
CA THR A 66 -8.13 -8.83 15.69
C THR A 66 -8.70 -7.66 16.50
N ASN A 67 -9.87 -7.85 17.09
CA ASN A 67 -10.55 -6.81 17.85
C ASN A 67 -9.85 -6.51 19.19
N VAL A 68 -9.37 -7.53 19.90
CA VAL A 68 -8.71 -7.36 21.19
C VAL A 68 -7.33 -6.72 21.05
N LYS A 69 -6.54 -7.16 20.09
CA LYS A 69 -5.23 -6.52 19.79
C LYS A 69 -5.39 -5.03 19.58
N TYR A 70 -6.42 -4.67 18.84
CA TYR A 70 -6.78 -3.31 18.58
C TYR A 70 -7.20 -2.52 19.83
N ALA A 71 -8.09 -3.10 20.67
CA ALA A 71 -8.51 -2.47 21.91
C ALA A 71 -7.34 -2.25 22.89
N LEU A 72 -6.41 -3.21 22.99
CA LEU A 72 -5.21 -3.10 23.80
C LEU A 72 -4.28 -1.98 23.31
N MET A 73 -4.16 -1.82 22.00
CA MET A 73 -3.38 -0.73 21.39
C MET A 73 -3.98 0.63 21.77
N LEU A 74 -5.31 0.80 21.68
CA LEU A 74 -6.03 2.01 22.09
C LEU A 74 -5.75 2.39 23.55
N ILE A 75 -5.83 1.40 24.43
CA ILE A 75 -5.57 1.61 25.86
C ILE A 75 -4.11 2.01 26.09
N HIS A 76 -3.18 1.42 25.35
CA HIS A 76 -1.77 1.78 25.42
C HIS A 76 -1.54 3.23 24.96
N GLU A 77 -2.09 3.63 23.83
CA GLU A 77 -2.00 5.01 23.33
C GLU A 77 -2.62 6.03 24.29
N ALA A 78 -3.79 5.71 24.87
CA ALA A 78 -4.41 6.58 25.86
C ALA A 78 -3.50 6.77 27.09
N LYS A 79 -2.84 5.70 27.56
CA LYS A 79 -1.88 5.77 28.67
C LYS A 79 -0.65 6.63 28.31
N THR A 80 -0.06 6.43 27.14
CA THR A 80 1.12 7.19 26.70
C THR A 80 0.80 8.66 26.50
N THR A 81 -0.40 8.99 25.99
CA THR A 81 -0.87 10.36 25.87
C THR A 81 -0.99 11.06 27.24
N LEU A 82 -1.52 10.36 28.23
CA LEU A 82 -1.67 10.89 29.61
C LEU A 82 -0.34 11.05 30.35
N SER A 83 0.66 10.21 30.04
CA SER A 83 1.99 10.31 30.65
C SER A 83 2.87 11.39 30.03
N GLY A 84 2.39 12.15 29.04
CA GLY A 84 3.17 13.17 28.35
C GLY A 84 4.27 12.61 27.46
N ASP A 85 4.32 11.30 27.28
CA ASP A 85 5.22 10.61 26.36
C ASP A 85 4.56 10.60 24.97
N ASP A 86 4.77 11.68 24.23
CA ASP A 86 4.19 11.89 22.89
C ASP A 86 4.88 11.03 21.81
N LYS A 87 5.41 9.86 22.19
CA LYS A 87 6.06 8.96 21.26
C LYS A 87 5.07 8.47 20.21
N VAL A 88 5.40 8.77 18.97
CA VAL A 88 4.78 8.18 17.80
C VAL A 88 5.42 6.81 17.60
N ALA A 89 4.67 5.74 17.84
CA ALA A 89 5.13 4.36 17.75
C ALA A 89 4.01 3.45 17.25
N GLY A 90 4.31 2.20 16.95
CA GLY A 90 3.35 1.18 16.57
C GLY A 90 3.55 0.67 15.15
N GLU A 91 2.47 0.17 14.53
CA GLU A 91 2.49 -0.45 13.21
C GLU A 91 1.64 0.36 12.23
N ILE A 92 2.14 0.54 11.00
CA ILE A 92 1.37 1.09 9.88
C ILE A 92 1.35 0.08 8.73
N LYS A 93 0.17 -0.32 8.30
CA LYS A 93 -0.04 -1.26 7.19
C LYS A 93 -0.47 -0.51 5.94
N ILE A 94 0.35 -0.53 4.90
CA ILE A 94 0.14 0.25 3.69
C ILE A 94 0.05 -0.67 2.48
N LEU A 95 -0.97 -0.45 1.65
CA LEU A 95 -1.03 -0.98 0.29
C LEU A 95 -0.56 0.12 -0.67
N VAL A 96 0.50 -0.15 -1.43
CA VAL A 96 1.11 0.81 -2.36
C VAL A 96 0.99 0.27 -3.78
N GLU A 97 -0.10 0.57 -4.44
CA GLU A 97 -0.33 0.15 -5.84
C GLU A 97 0.35 1.11 -6.83
N THR A 98 0.54 2.38 -6.44
CA THR A 98 1.18 3.42 -7.25
C THR A 98 2.04 4.36 -6.40
N ASN A 99 2.79 5.28 -7.03
CA ASN A 99 3.62 6.28 -6.34
C ASN A 99 4.63 5.71 -5.33
N ARG A 100 5.17 4.53 -5.59
CA ARG A 100 6.12 3.83 -4.71
C ARG A 100 7.28 4.73 -4.28
N ARG A 101 7.78 5.59 -5.18
CA ARG A 101 8.90 6.50 -4.90
C ARG A 101 8.57 7.53 -3.83
N ILE A 102 7.39 8.16 -3.91
CA ILE A 102 6.93 9.14 -2.91
C ILE A 102 6.76 8.47 -1.55
N VAL A 103 6.12 7.29 -1.53
CA VAL A 103 5.93 6.51 -0.30
C VAL A 103 7.29 6.11 0.32
N THR A 104 8.24 5.65 -0.49
CA THR A 104 9.59 5.28 0.00
C THR A 104 10.30 6.49 0.60
N LYS A 105 10.24 7.65 -0.06
CA LYS A 105 10.83 8.89 0.47
C LYS A 105 10.16 9.34 1.76
N THR A 106 8.84 9.20 1.85
CA THR A 106 8.10 9.50 3.08
C THR A 106 8.52 8.57 4.22
N ILE A 107 8.66 7.27 3.95
CA ILE A 107 9.10 6.30 4.97
C ILE A 107 10.51 6.64 5.46
N GLU A 108 11.44 6.96 4.56
CA GLU A 108 12.79 7.37 4.91
C GLU A 108 12.78 8.58 5.87
N ASN A 109 12.07 9.65 5.50
CA ASN A 109 11.97 10.85 6.31
C ASN A 109 11.23 10.58 7.64
N PHE A 110 10.20 9.74 7.60
CA PHE A 110 9.41 9.41 8.78
C PHE A 110 10.22 8.60 9.80
N GLN A 111 11.00 7.62 9.36
CA GLN A 111 11.84 6.81 10.25
C GLN A 111 12.97 7.61 10.90
N ASN A 112 13.46 8.68 10.25
CA ASN A 112 14.43 9.58 10.87
C ASN A 112 13.86 10.33 12.09
N ASN A 113 12.54 10.57 12.10
CA ASN A 113 11.84 11.25 13.19
C ASN A 113 11.20 10.28 14.19
N TYR A 114 10.80 9.08 13.73
CA TYR A 114 9.98 8.13 14.47
C TYR A 114 10.49 6.69 14.28
N ALA A 115 11.64 6.37 14.86
CA ALA A 115 12.33 5.09 14.68
C ALA A 115 11.55 3.88 15.23
N ASP A 116 10.60 4.09 16.16
CA ASP A 116 9.82 3.02 16.81
C ASP A 116 8.56 2.62 16.02
N VAL A 117 8.39 3.12 14.77
CA VAL A 117 7.27 2.77 13.91
C VAL A 117 7.66 1.68 12.93
N LEU A 118 6.90 0.58 12.92
CA LEU A 118 7.08 -0.53 12.01
C LEU A 118 6.12 -0.42 10.81
N PHE A 119 6.65 -0.58 9.59
CA PHE A 119 5.87 -0.55 8.36
C PHE A 119 5.67 -1.94 7.77
N TYR A 120 4.42 -2.25 7.41
CA TYR A 120 4.06 -3.40 6.57
C TYR A 120 3.56 -2.91 5.23
N ILE A 121 4.34 -3.16 4.17
CA ILE A 121 4.07 -2.64 2.83
C ILE A 121 3.76 -3.79 1.89
N ASN A 122 2.62 -3.71 1.21
CA ASN A 122 2.24 -4.61 0.14
C ASN A 122 2.06 -3.82 -1.16
N HIS A 123 2.34 -4.44 -2.29
CA HIS A 123 2.18 -3.84 -3.62
C HIS A 123 1.03 -4.44 -4.43
N SER A 124 0.47 -5.52 -3.97
CA SER A 124 -0.74 -6.13 -4.52
C SER A 124 -1.72 -6.44 -3.39
N ALA A 125 -2.99 -6.14 -3.62
CA ALA A 125 -4.02 -6.51 -2.67
C ALA A 125 -4.40 -7.98 -2.87
N ASP A 126 -4.37 -8.76 -1.79
CA ASP A 126 -5.29 -9.87 -1.62
C ASP A 126 -6.71 -9.31 -1.50
N HIS A 127 -7.73 -10.14 -1.57
CA HIS A 127 -9.15 -9.74 -1.67
C HIS A 127 -9.70 -8.84 -0.54
N THR A 128 -8.94 -8.52 0.50
CA THR A 128 -9.38 -7.73 1.65
C THR A 128 -8.59 -6.44 1.80
N LEU A 129 -9.23 -5.31 1.57
CA LEU A 129 -8.64 -3.97 1.76
C LEU A 129 -8.68 -3.52 3.23
N ASP A 130 -9.55 -4.09 4.04
CA ASP A 130 -9.81 -3.69 5.44
C ASP A 130 -8.60 -3.88 6.36
N LYS A 131 -7.64 -4.71 5.97
CA LYS A 131 -6.42 -4.94 6.75
C LYS A 131 -5.42 -3.78 6.71
N TYR A 132 -5.52 -2.90 5.70
CA TYR A 132 -4.62 -1.76 5.53
C TYR A 132 -5.13 -0.52 6.27
N ASP A 133 -4.21 0.28 6.80
CA ASP A 133 -4.50 1.56 7.41
C ASP A 133 -4.53 2.66 6.34
N LEU A 134 -3.62 2.57 5.37
CA LEU A 134 -3.53 3.44 4.21
C LEU A 134 -3.46 2.64 2.92
N ILE A 135 -4.11 3.14 1.87
CA ILE A 135 -4.04 2.57 0.52
C ILE A 135 -3.68 3.68 -0.45
N ILE A 136 -2.59 3.52 -1.18
CA ILE A 136 -2.15 4.45 -2.24
C ILE A 136 -2.50 3.82 -3.59
N SER A 137 -3.46 4.41 -4.30
CA SER A 137 -4.01 3.86 -5.53
C SER A 137 -4.48 4.95 -6.50
N ASP A 138 -4.51 4.63 -7.79
CA ASP A 138 -5.16 5.40 -8.84
C ASP A 138 -6.58 4.89 -9.16
N ARG A 139 -7.02 3.82 -8.50
CA ARG A 139 -8.39 3.31 -8.59
C ARG A 139 -9.33 4.08 -7.67
N ILE A 140 -10.58 4.20 -8.06
CA ILE A 140 -11.63 4.74 -7.19
C ILE A 140 -12.13 3.59 -6.30
N LEU A 141 -11.89 3.71 -4.99
CA LEU A 141 -12.40 2.78 -3.99
C LEU A 141 -13.74 3.27 -3.43
N ASP A 142 -14.57 2.35 -2.92
CA ASP A 142 -15.82 2.69 -2.24
C ASP A 142 -15.53 3.56 -1.00
N GLN A 143 -16.14 4.76 -0.98
CA GLN A 143 -15.86 5.78 0.03
C GLN A 143 -16.52 5.53 1.39
N LYS A 144 -17.39 4.52 1.51
CA LYS A 144 -18.08 4.24 2.79
C LYS A 144 -17.11 3.93 3.93
N ASN A 145 -15.97 3.31 3.59
CA ASN A 145 -15.01 2.78 4.54
C ASN A 145 -13.67 3.52 4.53
N PHE A 146 -13.51 4.48 3.62
CA PHE A 146 -12.24 5.14 3.38
C PHE A 146 -12.42 6.65 3.21
N ARG A 147 -11.57 7.42 3.90
CA ARG A 147 -11.44 8.85 3.61
C ARG A 147 -10.40 9.03 2.51
N LYS A 148 -10.81 9.66 1.41
CA LYS A 148 -10.00 9.88 0.23
C LYS A 148 -9.30 11.23 0.29
N HIS A 149 -8.00 11.26 0.03
CA HIS A 149 -7.21 12.47 -0.17
C HIS A 149 -6.52 12.37 -1.54
N LEU A 150 -6.51 13.48 -2.29
CA LEU A 150 -5.71 13.57 -3.53
C LEU A 150 -4.23 13.53 -3.14
N LEU A 151 -3.47 12.65 -3.78
CA LEU A 151 -2.04 12.52 -3.53
C LEU A 151 -1.22 13.22 -4.62
N VAL A 152 -1.41 12.81 -5.87
CA VAL A 152 -0.66 13.34 -7.03
C VAL A 152 -1.57 13.43 -8.25
N VAL A 153 -1.33 14.46 -9.06
CA VAL A 153 -1.85 14.58 -10.44
C VAL A 153 -0.67 14.42 -11.39
N ASP A 154 -0.59 13.30 -12.07
CA ASP A 154 0.44 12.97 -13.04
C ASP A 154 0.00 13.35 -14.47
N ASN A 155 0.92 13.85 -15.30
CA ASN A 155 0.73 13.85 -16.75
C ASN A 155 1.06 12.45 -17.30
N ILE A 156 0.41 12.06 -18.38
CA ILE A 156 0.71 10.81 -19.08
C ILE A 156 1.60 11.11 -20.29
N LEU A 157 2.74 10.42 -20.33
CA LEU A 157 3.71 10.49 -21.41
C LEU A 157 3.70 9.18 -22.19
N LEU A 158 4.07 9.25 -23.47
CA LEU A 158 4.41 8.09 -24.27
C LEU A 158 5.90 7.82 -24.15
N ALA A 159 6.27 6.66 -23.61
CA ALA A 159 7.65 6.20 -23.51
C ALA A 159 7.96 5.20 -24.63
N MET A 160 9.08 5.42 -25.31
CA MET A 160 9.56 4.57 -26.39
C MET A 160 11.08 4.56 -26.45
N LYS A 161 11.66 3.53 -27.04
CA LYS A 161 13.09 3.48 -27.30
C LYS A 161 13.52 4.59 -28.27
N LYS A 162 14.71 5.14 -28.07
CA LYS A 162 15.25 6.29 -28.85
C LYS A 162 15.33 6.04 -30.37
N ASP A 163 15.45 4.80 -30.80
CA ASP A 163 15.49 4.39 -32.21
C ASP A 163 14.10 4.10 -32.82
N ASN A 164 13.00 4.24 -32.04
CA ASN A 164 11.65 4.09 -32.56
C ASN A 164 11.38 5.21 -33.61
N PRO A 165 10.83 4.87 -34.77
CA PRO A 165 10.54 5.88 -35.85
C PRO A 165 9.67 7.05 -35.40
N LEU A 166 8.79 6.86 -34.43
CA LEU A 166 7.93 7.91 -33.87
C LEU A 166 8.72 9.05 -33.22
N VAL A 167 9.95 8.78 -32.73
CA VAL A 167 10.80 9.82 -32.13
C VAL A 167 11.11 10.97 -33.12
N ASN A 168 11.21 10.65 -34.39
CA ASN A 168 11.54 11.62 -35.46
C ASN A 168 10.33 12.43 -35.96
N LYS A 169 9.11 12.11 -35.51
CA LYS A 169 7.93 12.90 -35.84
C LYS A 169 7.94 14.24 -35.08
N SER A 170 7.63 15.33 -35.76
CA SER A 170 7.46 16.65 -35.12
C SER A 170 6.26 16.65 -34.16
N GLU A 171 5.20 15.96 -34.55
CA GLU A 171 4.00 15.75 -33.74
C GLU A 171 3.58 14.28 -33.83
N ILE A 172 3.27 13.69 -32.69
CA ILE A 172 2.76 12.33 -32.60
C ILE A 172 1.31 12.43 -32.14
N THR A 173 0.41 11.77 -32.85
CA THR A 173 -0.99 11.62 -32.48
C THR A 173 -1.23 10.21 -31.92
N VAL A 174 -2.32 10.01 -31.17
CA VAL A 174 -2.68 8.67 -30.70
C VAL A 174 -2.94 7.72 -31.87
N LYS A 175 -3.48 8.22 -32.97
CA LYS A 175 -3.73 7.42 -34.18
C LYS A 175 -2.44 6.85 -34.81
N ASP A 176 -1.30 7.52 -34.64
CA ASP A 176 0.00 7.01 -35.10
C ASP A 176 0.45 5.73 -34.36
N LEU A 177 -0.17 5.43 -33.22
CA LEU A 177 0.17 4.27 -32.38
C LEU A 177 -0.62 3.01 -32.77
N GLU A 178 -1.55 3.09 -33.74
CA GLU A 178 -2.46 1.97 -34.08
C GLU A 178 -1.71 0.67 -34.45
N ASN A 179 -0.54 0.78 -35.07
CA ASN A 179 0.27 -0.38 -35.50
C ASN A 179 1.43 -0.68 -34.53
N GLU A 180 1.54 0.06 -33.44
CA GLU A 180 2.61 -0.16 -32.46
C GLU A 180 2.30 -1.33 -31.50
N LYS A 181 3.37 -1.95 -30.99
CA LYS A 181 3.28 -2.91 -29.90
C LYS A 181 3.26 -2.20 -28.56
N PHE A 182 2.30 -2.51 -27.72
CA PHE A 182 2.20 -1.90 -26.41
C PHE A 182 2.74 -2.82 -25.31
N ILE A 183 3.43 -2.21 -24.37
CA ILE A 183 3.84 -2.80 -23.08
C ILE A 183 3.05 -2.06 -22.01
N THR A 184 2.42 -2.78 -21.08
CA THR A 184 1.61 -2.14 -20.04
C THR A 184 1.72 -2.88 -18.72
N MET A 185 1.29 -2.21 -17.65
CA MET A 185 1.08 -2.85 -16.37
C MET A 185 0.00 -3.94 -16.47
N SER A 186 -0.13 -4.77 -15.44
CA SER A 186 -1.18 -5.79 -15.38
C SER A 186 -2.58 -5.17 -15.50
N ASN A 187 -3.56 -5.97 -15.90
CA ASN A 187 -4.95 -5.56 -16.11
C ASN A 187 -5.68 -5.02 -14.85
N LYS A 188 -5.04 -5.09 -13.68
CA LYS A 188 -5.52 -4.51 -12.43
C LYS A 188 -5.06 -3.07 -12.22
N SER A 189 -4.15 -2.56 -13.04
CA SER A 189 -3.57 -1.22 -12.89
C SER A 189 -4.38 -0.14 -13.61
N GLY A 190 -4.36 1.09 -13.08
CA GLY A 190 -4.96 2.24 -13.75
C GLY A 190 -4.32 2.54 -15.10
N ILE A 191 -3.01 2.30 -15.28
CA ILE A 191 -2.29 2.50 -16.55
C ILE A 191 -2.80 1.56 -17.65
N TYR A 192 -3.14 0.32 -17.31
CA TYR A 192 -3.75 -0.60 -18.27
C TYR A 192 -5.10 -0.07 -18.80
N ASN A 193 -5.97 0.32 -17.86
CA ASN A 193 -7.28 0.85 -18.22
C ASN A 193 -7.16 2.13 -19.07
N LEU A 194 -6.29 3.04 -18.65
CA LEU A 194 -6.01 4.28 -19.35
C LEU A 194 -5.45 4.03 -20.76
N THR A 195 -4.56 3.05 -20.94
CA THR A 195 -4.03 2.67 -22.27
C THR A 195 -5.16 2.23 -23.19
N ASN A 196 -6.09 1.40 -22.70
CA ASN A 196 -7.24 0.97 -23.49
C ASN A 196 -8.20 2.12 -23.78
N GLU A 197 -8.49 2.98 -22.81
CA GLU A 197 -9.35 4.17 -23.01
C GLU A 197 -8.80 5.09 -24.10
N ILE A 198 -7.51 5.48 -23.98
CA ILE A 198 -6.86 6.38 -24.96
C ILE A 198 -6.93 5.81 -26.38
N CYS A 199 -6.65 4.51 -26.55
CA CYS A 199 -6.66 3.89 -27.87
C CYS A 199 -8.08 3.69 -28.41
N ASN A 200 -9.01 3.28 -27.56
CA ASN A 200 -10.43 3.09 -27.95
C ASN A 200 -11.10 4.40 -28.37
N ASP A 201 -10.79 5.51 -27.72
CA ASP A 201 -11.31 6.84 -28.07
C ASP A 201 -10.89 7.27 -29.50
N GLU A 202 -9.74 6.78 -29.97
CA GLU A 202 -9.24 6.98 -31.34
C GLU A 202 -9.63 5.85 -32.32
N GLY A 203 -10.46 4.91 -31.85
CA GLY A 203 -11.10 3.89 -32.68
C GLY A 203 -10.26 2.65 -32.95
N PHE A 204 -9.24 2.34 -32.12
CA PHE A 204 -8.48 1.10 -32.24
C PHE A 204 -8.22 0.44 -30.87
N VAL A 205 -7.99 -0.87 -30.88
CA VAL A 205 -7.62 -1.65 -29.71
C VAL A 205 -6.09 -1.76 -29.66
N PRO A 206 -5.43 -1.42 -28.54
CA PRO A 206 -3.97 -1.51 -28.44
C PRO A 206 -3.48 -2.96 -28.56
N ASN A 207 -2.45 -3.18 -29.40
CA ASN A 207 -1.78 -4.48 -29.52
C ASN A 207 -0.84 -4.70 -28.33
N ILE A 208 -1.38 -5.14 -27.18
CA ILE A 208 -0.63 -5.36 -25.96
C ILE A 208 0.13 -6.68 -26.07
N VAL A 209 1.46 -6.61 -26.20
CA VAL A 209 2.34 -7.79 -26.37
C VAL A 209 2.99 -8.23 -25.04
N ILE A 210 3.12 -7.32 -24.07
CA ILE A 210 3.71 -7.60 -22.76
C ILE A 210 2.87 -6.93 -21.68
N GLN A 211 2.60 -7.71 -20.62
CA GLN A 211 2.00 -7.20 -19.37
C GLN A 211 2.88 -7.63 -18.19
N SER A 212 3.12 -6.72 -17.24
CA SER A 212 3.83 -7.01 -15.98
C SER A 212 3.20 -6.23 -14.83
N ASP A 213 3.27 -6.77 -13.63
CA ASP A 213 2.89 -6.07 -12.39
C ASP A 213 4.08 -5.33 -11.75
N ASP A 214 5.26 -5.45 -12.34
CA ASP A 214 6.48 -4.78 -11.90
C ASP A 214 6.88 -3.64 -12.86
N PRO A 215 6.87 -2.36 -12.39
CA PRO A 215 7.27 -1.22 -13.21
C PRO A 215 8.70 -1.27 -13.72
N ASP A 216 9.62 -1.93 -13.00
CA ASP A 216 11.02 -2.02 -13.40
C ASP A 216 11.19 -2.87 -14.65
N TYR A 217 10.44 -3.97 -14.74
CA TYR A 217 10.42 -4.78 -15.96
C TYR A 217 9.76 -4.07 -17.15
N ILE A 218 8.68 -3.31 -16.91
CA ILE A 218 8.07 -2.49 -17.98
C ILE A 218 9.11 -1.54 -18.56
N ARG A 219 9.85 -0.80 -17.73
CA ARG A 219 10.92 0.10 -18.18
C ARG A 219 11.97 -0.64 -18.98
N LYS A 220 12.40 -1.80 -18.51
CA LYS A 220 13.39 -2.63 -19.18
C LYS A 220 12.95 -3.10 -20.55
N TYR A 221 11.71 -3.51 -20.71
CA TYR A 221 11.15 -3.92 -22.00
C TYR A 221 11.06 -2.78 -23.00
N ILE A 222 10.73 -1.57 -22.53
CA ILE A 222 10.75 -0.35 -23.38
C ILE A 222 12.18 -0.06 -23.84
N GLU A 223 13.16 -0.12 -22.95
CA GLU A 223 14.59 0.07 -23.28
C GLU A 223 15.10 -0.94 -24.31
N MET A 224 14.62 -2.17 -24.25
CA MET A 224 14.93 -3.22 -25.24
C MET A 224 14.26 -2.96 -26.60
N GLY A 225 13.29 -2.04 -26.69
CA GLY A 225 12.55 -1.74 -27.91
C GLY A 225 11.48 -2.78 -28.25
N LEU A 226 10.96 -3.50 -27.26
CA LEU A 226 9.93 -4.52 -27.45
C LEU A 226 8.53 -3.91 -27.68
N GLY A 227 8.36 -2.63 -27.42
CA GLY A 227 7.13 -1.87 -27.62
C GLY A 227 7.19 -0.49 -26.98
N ILE A 228 6.09 0.22 -27.06
CA ILE A 228 5.85 1.53 -26.43
C ILE A 228 4.95 1.40 -25.21
N SER A 229 4.92 2.40 -24.34
CA SER A 229 4.03 2.40 -23.16
C SER A 229 3.58 3.81 -22.81
N PHE A 230 2.35 3.95 -22.34
CA PHE A 230 1.94 5.12 -21.59
C PHE A 230 2.47 5.04 -20.17
N VAL A 231 3.10 6.12 -19.70
CA VAL A 231 3.78 6.16 -18.40
C VAL A 231 3.46 7.44 -17.64
N PRO A 232 3.38 7.41 -16.30
CA PRO A 232 3.17 8.62 -15.52
C PRO A 232 4.46 9.43 -15.41
N SER A 233 4.36 10.74 -15.61
CA SER A 233 5.50 11.66 -15.67
C SER A 233 6.27 11.76 -14.35
N LEU A 234 5.55 11.99 -13.25
CA LEU A 234 6.13 12.18 -11.90
C LEU A 234 6.58 10.86 -11.27
N SER A 235 5.67 9.88 -11.27
CA SER A 235 5.92 8.61 -10.57
C SER A 235 7.10 7.84 -11.12
N TRP A 236 7.42 8.06 -12.43
CA TRP A 236 8.53 7.38 -13.14
C TRP A 236 9.64 8.34 -13.57
N LYS A 237 9.63 9.60 -13.12
CA LYS A 237 10.66 10.60 -13.45
C LYS A 237 12.05 10.12 -13.04
N GLY A 238 13.02 10.21 -13.96
CA GLY A 238 14.42 9.85 -13.70
C GLY A 238 14.67 8.35 -13.52
N THR A 239 13.72 7.49 -13.90
CA THR A 239 13.88 6.02 -13.80
C THR A 239 14.22 5.36 -15.14
N PHE A 240 14.14 6.11 -16.24
CA PHE A 240 14.53 5.65 -17.57
C PHE A 240 16.01 5.94 -17.85
N SER A 241 16.65 5.07 -18.64
CA SER A 241 17.98 5.32 -19.18
C SER A 241 17.92 6.31 -20.35
N GLU A 242 19.08 6.79 -20.78
CA GLU A 242 19.22 7.68 -21.96
C GLU A 242 18.73 7.04 -23.29
N ASN A 243 18.45 5.74 -23.27
CA ASN A 243 17.94 5.02 -24.45
C ASN A 243 16.41 5.12 -24.64
N VAL A 244 15.71 5.74 -23.68
CA VAL A 244 14.26 5.93 -23.72
C VAL A 244 13.93 7.41 -23.87
N VAL A 245 13.01 7.70 -24.78
CA VAL A 245 12.43 9.03 -24.99
C VAL A 245 11.00 9.01 -24.49
N CYS A 246 10.65 10.00 -23.68
CA CYS A 246 9.27 10.25 -23.23
C CYS A 246 8.73 11.49 -23.95
N ARG A 247 7.56 11.40 -24.55
CA ARG A 247 6.88 12.50 -25.24
C ARG A 247 5.49 12.71 -24.68
N GLN A 248 5.13 13.97 -24.49
CA GLN A 248 3.75 14.32 -24.18
C GLN A 248 2.93 14.24 -25.46
N LEU A 249 1.92 13.39 -25.48
CA LEU A 249 1.08 13.14 -26.62
C LEU A 249 -0.26 13.85 -26.51
N VAL A 250 -0.82 13.82 -25.32
CA VAL A 250 -2.16 14.30 -25.00
C VAL A 250 -2.17 14.94 -23.63
N ASN A 251 -3.09 15.87 -23.41
CA ASN A 251 -3.25 16.49 -22.10
C ASN A 251 -4.09 15.59 -21.18
N ILE A 252 -3.66 14.34 -21.04
CA ILE A 252 -4.33 13.37 -20.16
C ILE A 252 -3.64 13.39 -18.80
N LYS A 253 -4.45 13.56 -17.77
CA LYS A 253 -4.01 13.55 -16.39
C LYS A 253 -4.47 12.27 -15.70
N ARG A 254 -3.56 11.69 -14.92
CA ARG A 254 -3.84 10.58 -14.03
C ARG A 254 -3.87 11.09 -12.60
N TYR A 255 -4.92 10.74 -11.89
CA TYR A 255 -5.09 11.09 -10.49
C TYR A 255 -4.77 9.88 -9.61
N SER A 256 -3.99 10.09 -8.59
CA SER A 256 -3.73 9.09 -7.56
C SER A 256 -4.12 9.63 -6.19
N PHE A 257 -4.52 8.72 -5.32
CA PHE A 257 -5.11 9.05 -4.04
C PHE A 257 -4.47 8.24 -2.93
N VAL A 258 -4.48 8.80 -1.72
CA VAL A 258 -4.31 8.04 -0.51
C VAL A 258 -5.68 7.89 0.17
N TYR A 259 -6.01 6.67 0.51
CA TYR A 259 -7.24 6.29 1.19
C TYR A 259 -6.91 5.91 2.63
N LEU A 260 -7.46 6.63 3.59
CA LEU A 260 -7.36 6.36 5.01
C LEU A 260 -8.54 5.48 5.43
N ASN A 261 -8.26 4.32 6.01
CA ASN A 261 -9.29 3.40 6.48
C ASN A 261 -9.97 3.97 7.73
N THR A 262 -11.24 4.33 7.62
CA THR A 262 -12.04 4.91 8.72
C THR A 262 -12.82 3.89 9.53
N GLN A 263 -12.81 2.61 9.14
CA GLN A 263 -13.41 1.52 9.92
C GLN A 263 -12.51 1.05 11.06
N LYS A 264 -11.24 1.39 10.97
CA LYS A 264 -10.27 1.14 12.01
C LYS A 264 -10.03 2.40 12.84
N TYR A 265 -9.52 2.19 14.02
CA TYR A 265 -8.88 3.28 14.74
C TYR A 265 -7.66 3.77 13.94
N ILE A 266 -7.53 5.04 13.88
CA ILE A 266 -6.41 5.66 13.19
C ILE A 266 -5.41 6.09 14.26
N SER A 267 -4.26 5.43 14.31
CA SER A 267 -3.20 5.72 15.28
C SER A 267 -2.58 7.10 15.02
N LYS A 268 -1.93 7.65 16.04
CA LYS A 268 -1.14 8.90 15.89
C LYS A 268 -0.06 8.74 14.83
N SER A 269 0.58 7.56 14.75
CA SER A 269 1.58 7.26 13.74
C SER A 269 1.01 7.25 12.33
N THR A 270 -0.20 6.72 12.14
CA THR A 270 -0.89 6.73 10.83
C THR A 270 -1.24 8.15 10.39
N TYR A 271 -1.76 9.00 11.30
CA TYR A 271 -2.03 10.40 10.98
C TYR A 271 -0.75 11.17 10.66
N ALA A 272 0.27 11.07 11.49
CA ALA A 272 1.54 11.75 11.27
C ALA A 272 2.20 11.32 9.95
N PHE A 273 2.09 10.02 9.60
CA PHE A 273 2.59 9.53 8.31
C PHE A 273 1.77 10.05 7.14
N LEU A 274 0.44 10.08 7.26
CA LEU A 274 -0.44 10.63 6.23
C LEU A 274 -0.13 12.12 5.96
N ASP A 275 0.02 12.91 7.01
CA ASP A 275 0.33 14.34 6.89
C ASP A 275 1.67 14.56 6.18
N MET A 276 2.72 13.83 6.59
CA MET A 276 4.03 13.88 5.94
C MET A 276 3.97 13.40 4.48
N LEU A 277 3.18 12.35 4.18
CA LEU A 277 2.99 11.84 2.82
C LEU A 277 2.35 12.91 1.92
N LEU A 278 1.33 13.62 2.40
CA LEU A 278 0.66 14.68 1.66
C LEU A 278 1.58 15.89 1.46
N GLU A 279 2.37 16.25 2.46
CA GLU A 279 3.37 17.33 2.38
C GLU A 279 4.42 17.01 1.31
N ILE A 280 5.08 15.86 1.38
CA ILE A 280 6.07 15.42 0.40
C ILE A 280 5.45 15.33 -1.01
N ALA A 281 4.24 14.80 -1.15
CA ALA A 281 3.56 14.74 -2.44
C ALA A 281 3.32 16.13 -3.05
N SER A 282 3.01 17.13 -2.23
CA SER A 282 2.81 18.52 -2.68
C SER A 282 4.08 19.13 -3.24
N GLU A 283 5.25 18.83 -2.66
CA GLU A 283 6.55 19.28 -3.15
C GLU A 283 6.87 18.69 -4.54
N TYR A 284 6.54 17.41 -4.74
CA TYR A 284 6.72 16.76 -6.05
C TYR A 284 5.88 17.42 -7.15
N THR A 285 4.67 17.86 -6.82
CA THR A 285 3.77 18.52 -7.79
C THR A 285 4.25 19.91 -8.16
N GLN A 286 4.79 20.68 -7.21
CA GLN A 286 5.30 22.05 -7.45
C GLN A 286 6.59 22.08 -8.29
N THR A 287 7.40 21.02 -8.24
CA THR A 287 8.64 20.93 -9.04
C THR A 287 8.41 20.65 -10.53
N GLU A 288 7.21 20.19 -10.94
CA GLU A 288 6.87 20.06 -12.39
C GLU A 288 6.60 21.39 -13.08
N ASP A 289 5.98 22.34 -12.38
CA ASP A 289 5.67 23.64 -12.96
C ASP A 289 6.93 24.51 -13.23
N GLN A 290 8.10 24.11 -12.73
CA GLN A 290 9.34 24.90 -12.81
C GLN A 290 10.44 24.31 -13.70
N THR A 291 10.29 23.11 -14.24
CA THR A 291 11.33 22.50 -15.10
C THR A 291 10.82 22.40 -16.54
N PRO A 292 11.35 23.21 -17.50
CA PRO A 292 11.11 22.95 -18.92
C PRO A 292 11.69 21.57 -19.26
N MET A 293 10.91 20.78 -20.00
CA MET A 293 11.32 19.49 -20.55
C MET A 293 12.45 19.61 -21.57
#